data_6c24725820a22a43f8493b476575501e
#
_entry.id   6c24725820a22a43f8493b476575501e
#
_cell.length_a   1.000
_cell.length_b   1.000
_cell.length_c   1.000
_cell.angle_alpha   90.00
_cell.angle_beta   90.00
_cell.angle_gamma   90.00
#
_symmetry.space_group_name_H-M   'P 1'
#
loop_
_entity.id
_entity.type
_entity.pdbx_description
1 polymer ?
#
loop_
_entity_poly.entity_id
_entity_poly.type
_entity_poly.pdbx_seq_one_letter_code
_entity_poly.pdbx_strand_id
1 'polypeptide(L)'
;KSFEPEQKIVIDNEIAFELIPSGHLLDGCQVKLYLTVGGVTKTILVTGDIGNKVVENHFVGKYVQVKYADYVIGESTYGDKPDIKTGKKERKNDLDKLKSIIETQVHDMGGRVIVPTFAQSRLQSLALMVYQLYKDSEWKPKVYIDTPLGIKIFNDYVNCLTGKDKLLIDELLHSGFLHFVEEATESIALVASHEPCLIFSTSG
;
A
#
# COMPACT_ATOMS: atom_id res chain seq x y z
N LYS A 1 11.95 11.51 16.05
CA LYS A 1 10.74 12.18 16.53
C LYS A 1 9.62 11.92 15.51
N SER A 2 8.45 11.50 15.96
CA SER A 2 7.23 11.45 15.16
C SER A 2 6.55 12.83 15.19
N PHE A 3 5.87 13.17 14.11
CA PHE A 3 5.13 14.42 13.98
C PHE A 3 3.68 14.10 13.56
N GLU A 4 2.74 14.87 14.08
CA GLU A 4 1.35 14.75 13.66
C GLU A 4 1.16 15.36 12.26
N PRO A 5 0.36 14.74 11.38
CA PRO A 5 0.02 15.30 10.08
C PRO A 5 -0.64 16.69 10.21
N GLU A 6 -0.39 17.56 9.24
CA GLU A 6 -0.95 18.92 9.14
C GLU A 6 -0.57 19.85 10.30
N GLN A 7 0.35 19.45 11.16
CA GLN A 7 0.90 20.33 12.20
C GLN A 7 2.09 21.10 11.64
N LYS A 8 2.07 22.43 11.81
CA LYS A 8 3.23 23.27 11.47
C LYS A 8 4.33 23.11 12.53
N ILE A 9 5.47 22.64 12.08
CA ILE A 9 6.65 22.39 12.91
C ILE A 9 7.66 23.50 12.66
N VAL A 10 7.96 24.27 13.68
CA VAL A 10 8.94 25.36 13.63
C VAL A 10 10.31 24.80 14.02
N ILE A 11 11.28 24.92 13.13
CA ILE A 11 12.67 24.57 13.39
C ILE A 11 13.39 25.77 14.06
N ASP A 12 13.24 26.94 13.46
CA ASP A 12 13.79 28.20 13.94
C ASP A 12 12.98 29.40 13.42
N ASN A 13 13.54 30.61 13.51
CA ASN A 13 12.87 31.84 13.06
C ASN A 13 12.74 31.94 11.53
N GLU A 14 13.49 31.15 10.77
CA GLU A 14 13.56 31.22 9.31
C GLU A 14 12.89 30.01 8.64
N ILE A 15 12.84 28.85 9.33
CA ILE A 15 12.43 27.59 8.75
C ILE A 15 11.30 26.95 9.56
N ALA A 16 10.22 26.61 8.89
CA ALA A 16 9.16 25.73 9.40
C ALA A 16 8.68 24.79 8.30
N PHE A 17 8.00 23.70 8.66
CA PHE A 17 7.40 22.79 7.69
C PHE A 17 6.10 22.18 8.21
N GLU A 18 5.33 21.62 7.29
CA GLU A 18 4.16 20.78 7.54
C GLU A 18 4.30 19.47 6.76
N LEU A 19 3.90 18.36 7.37
CA LEU A 19 3.73 17.07 6.71
C LEU A 19 2.25 16.90 6.34
N ILE A 20 1.97 16.75 5.06
CA ILE A 20 0.60 16.70 4.54
C ILE A 20 0.41 15.36 3.83
N PRO A 21 -0.60 14.54 4.18
CA PRO A 21 -0.77 13.22 3.60
C PRO A 21 -0.78 13.23 2.06
N SER A 22 0.07 12.40 1.46
CA SER A 22 0.17 12.26 0.00
C SER A 22 -0.76 11.20 -0.58
N GLY A 23 -1.33 10.32 0.25
CA GLY A 23 -2.22 9.26 -0.18
C GLY A 23 -1.56 8.16 -1.01
N HIS A 24 -0.23 8.09 -1.06
CA HIS A 24 0.51 7.11 -1.85
C HIS A 24 0.82 5.83 -1.06
N LEU A 25 1.36 5.98 0.14
CA LEU A 25 1.70 4.89 1.07
C LEU A 25 1.16 5.22 2.46
N LEU A 26 1.16 4.24 3.38
CA LEU A 26 0.93 4.48 4.80
C LEU A 26 1.95 5.52 5.28
N ASP A 27 1.46 6.59 5.91
CA ASP A 27 2.24 7.74 6.39
C ASP A 27 3.04 8.49 5.32
N GLY A 28 2.79 8.21 4.03
CA GLY A 28 3.37 8.97 2.92
C GLY A 28 2.91 10.43 2.94
N CYS A 29 3.86 11.38 2.93
CA CYS A 29 3.58 12.80 3.06
C CYS A 29 4.19 13.64 1.96
N GLN A 30 3.46 14.71 1.60
CA GLN A 30 3.99 15.90 0.97
C GLN A 30 4.63 16.77 2.06
N VAL A 31 5.67 17.53 1.72
CA VAL A 31 6.33 18.46 2.64
C VAL A 31 6.08 19.89 2.15
N LYS A 32 5.40 20.69 2.98
CA LYS A 32 5.27 22.13 2.73
C LYS A 32 6.24 22.88 3.62
N LEU A 33 7.25 23.46 2.98
CA LEU A 33 8.27 24.29 3.65
C LEU A 33 7.83 25.75 3.70
N TYR A 34 8.17 26.43 4.79
CA TYR A 34 8.04 27.85 5.00
C TYR A 34 9.45 28.40 5.24
N LEU A 35 9.90 29.27 4.33
CA LEU A 35 11.22 29.90 4.39
C LEU A 35 11.06 31.41 4.56
N THR A 36 11.61 31.96 5.63
CA THR A 36 11.54 33.39 5.95
C THR A 36 12.91 34.02 5.80
N VAL A 37 13.03 34.97 4.87
CA VAL A 37 14.27 35.73 4.65
C VAL A 37 13.92 37.21 4.62
N GLY A 38 14.61 38.01 5.42
CA GLY A 38 14.37 39.45 5.51
C GLY A 38 12.93 39.83 5.88
N GLY A 39 12.26 39.01 6.70
CA GLY A 39 10.87 39.23 7.10
C GLY A 39 9.81 38.81 6.06
N VAL A 40 10.21 38.26 4.92
CA VAL A 40 9.30 37.75 3.86
C VAL A 40 9.30 36.23 3.89
N THR A 41 8.13 35.63 4.06
CA THR A 41 7.98 34.17 4.04
C THR A 41 7.55 33.71 2.64
N LYS A 42 8.25 32.72 2.10
CA LYS A 42 7.89 31.97 0.89
C LYS A 42 7.60 30.52 1.23
N THR A 43 6.68 29.91 0.49
CA THR A 43 6.28 28.53 0.68
C THR A 43 6.70 27.67 -0.50
N ILE A 44 7.28 26.49 -0.21
CA ILE A 44 7.66 25.50 -1.22
C ILE A 44 6.94 24.19 -0.87
N LEU A 45 6.16 23.67 -1.80
CA LEU A 45 5.58 22.35 -1.71
C LEU A 45 6.44 21.33 -2.44
N VAL A 46 6.91 20.31 -1.73
CA VAL A 46 7.55 19.12 -2.32
C VAL A 46 6.56 17.97 -2.18
N THR A 47 6.04 17.49 -3.31
CA THR A 47 4.94 16.52 -3.28
C THR A 47 5.40 15.10 -2.89
N GLY A 48 6.65 14.74 -3.21
CA GLY A 48 7.00 13.33 -3.26
C GLY A 48 6.05 12.58 -4.20
N ASP A 49 5.88 11.29 -3.97
CA ASP A 49 4.93 10.47 -4.72
C ASP A 49 3.49 10.72 -4.23
N ILE A 50 2.60 10.97 -5.19
CA ILE A 50 1.19 11.30 -4.92
C ILE A 50 0.31 10.08 -5.19
N GLY A 51 -0.55 9.76 -4.24
CA GLY A 51 -1.54 8.70 -4.40
C GLY A 51 -2.74 9.11 -5.24
N ASN A 52 -3.50 8.11 -5.68
CA ASN A 52 -4.70 8.35 -6.47
C ASN A 52 -5.85 8.87 -5.59
N LYS A 53 -6.44 10.01 -5.97
CA LYS A 53 -7.56 10.64 -5.26
C LYS A 53 -8.86 9.82 -5.30
N VAL A 54 -9.01 8.94 -6.30
CA VAL A 54 -10.27 8.27 -6.64
C VAL A 54 -10.34 6.85 -6.07
N VAL A 55 -9.20 6.24 -5.75
CA VAL A 55 -9.13 4.85 -5.28
C VAL A 55 -9.05 4.83 -3.76
N GLU A 56 -10.09 4.29 -3.12
CA GLU A 56 -9.98 3.88 -1.72
C GLU A 56 -8.98 2.73 -1.65
N ASN A 57 -7.77 3.01 -1.23
CA ASN A 57 -6.81 2.00 -0.82
C ASN A 57 -6.97 1.76 0.68
N HIS A 58 -7.21 0.51 1.05
CA HIS A 58 -7.09 0.11 2.45
C HIS A 58 -5.64 0.36 2.91
N PHE A 59 -5.50 0.79 4.15
CA PHE A 59 -4.21 1.04 4.79
C PHE A 59 -3.40 2.23 4.25
N VAL A 60 -3.99 3.06 3.43
CA VAL A 60 -3.34 4.27 2.90
C VAL A 60 -4.17 5.48 3.29
N GLY A 61 -3.53 6.49 3.86
CA GLY A 61 -4.17 7.76 4.20
C GLY A 61 -4.77 8.45 2.98
N LYS A 62 -5.76 9.30 3.20
CA LYS A 62 -6.35 10.09 2.11
C LYS A 62 -5.36 11.13 1.61
N TYR A 63 -5.30 11.33 0.29
CA TYR A 63 -4.62 12.47 -0.29
C TYR A 63 -5.25 13.78 0.20
N VAL A 64 -4.41 14.68 0.71
CA VAL A 64 -4.81 16.03 1.09
C VAL A 64 -4.26 17.03 0.08
N GLN A 65 -5.16 17.77 -0.55
CA GLN A 65 -4.79 18.76 -1.55
C GLN A 65 -4.30 20.05 -0.88
N VAL A 66 -3.07 20.45 -1.18
CA VAL A 66 -2.54 21.75 -0.81
C VAL A 66 -3.13 22.83 -1.72
N LYS A 67 -3.82 23.82 -1.12
CA LYS A 67 -4.49 24.86 -1.90
C LYS A 67 -3.57 25.93 -2.46
N TYR A 68 -2.43 26.17 -1.78
CA TYR A 68 -1.50 27.22 -2.17
C TYR A 68 -0.07 26.92 -1.72
N ALA A 69 0.87 27.19 -2.61
CA ALA A 69 2.29 27.31 -2.35
C ALA A 69 2.88 28.30 -3.37
N ASP A 70 3.93 29.07 -2.99
CA ASP A 70 4.63 29.97 -3.94
C ASP A 70 5.38 29.18 -5.00
N TYR A 71 5.94 28.02 -4.63
CA TYR A 71 6.66 27.11 -5.51
C TYR A 71 6.21 25.68 -5.28
N VAL A 72 6.20 24.88 -6.35
CA VAL A 72 5.85 23.45 -6.29
C VAL A 72 6.93 22.64 -6.99
N ILE A 73 7.45 21.63 -6.29
CA ILE A 73 8.30 20.56 -6.83
C ILE A 73 7.46 19.29 -6.78
N GLY A 74 6.97 18.86 -7.94
CA GLY A 74 6.02 17.76 -8.05
C GLY A 74 6.53 16.63 -8.92
N GLU A 75 6.05 15.41 -8.65
CA GLU A 75 6.22 14.28 -9.54
C GLU A 75 5.42 14.44 -10.84
N SER A 76 5.79 13.69 -11.87
CA SER A 76 5.09 13.64 -13.15
C SER A 76 4.98 12.23 -13.73
N THR A 77 5.01 11.20 -12.90
CA THR A 77 5.02 9.78 -13.30
C THR A 77 3.90 9.42 -14.28
N TYR A 78 2.72 9.99 -14.07
CA TYR A 78 1.55 9.80 -14.93
C TYR A 78 1.09 11.09 -15.61
N GLY A 79 1.97 12.08 -15.74
CA GLY A 79 1.63 13.40 -16.25
C GLY A 79 1.19 13.43 -17.72
N ASP A 80 1.56 12.44 -18.51
CA ASP A 80 1.18 12.24 -19.91
C ASP A 80 -0.06 11.34 -20.09
N LYS A 81 -0.59 10.77 -19.02
CA LYS A 81 -1.71 9.84 -19.09
C LYS A 81 -3.01 10.53 -18.67
N PRO A 82 -3.82 10.98 -19.65
CA PRO A 82 -5.14 11.51 -19.32
C PRO A 82 -6.02 10.38 -18.77
N ASP A 83 -6.65 10.64 -17.64
CA ASP A 83 -7.77 9.86 -17.10
C ASP A 83 -7.55 8.35 -16.99
N ILE A 84 -6.74 7.91 -16.03
CA ILE A 84 -6.90 6.55 -15.52
C ILE A 84 -8.27 6.53 -14.80
N LYS A 85 -9.31 6.13 -15.55
CA LYS A 85 -10.66 5.96 -15.01
C LYS A 85 -10.66 4.75 -14.09
N THR A 86 -10.48 4.99 -12.80
CA THR A 86 -10.59 3.97 -11.76
C THR A 86 -11.92 4.15 -11.02
N GLY A 87 -13.02 3.89 -11.70
CA GLY A 87 -14.34 3.89 -11.08
C GLY A 87 -14.62 2.61 -10.27
N LYS A 88 -15.68 2.63 -9.45
CA LYS A 88 -16.12 1.43 -8.68
C LYS A 88 -16.41 0.23 -9.59
N LYS A 89 -16.90 0.49 -10.81
CA LYS A 89 -17.22 -0.55 -11.80
C LYS A 89 -15.96 -1.22 -12.35
N GLU A 90 -14.97 -0.44 -12.73
CA GLU A 90 -13.69 -0.94 -13.23
C GLU A 90 -12.99 -1.78 -12.15
N ARG A 91 -12.98 -1.30 -10.90
CA ARG A 91 -12.40 -2.03 -9.77
C ARG A 91 -13.10 -3.37 -9.52
N LYS A 92 -14.43 -3.42 -9.63
CA LYS A 92 -15.16 -4.69 -9.52
C LYS A 92 -14.76 -5.66 -10.63
N ASN A 93 -14.67 -5.19 -11.87
CA ASN A 93 -14.24 -6.01 -13.00
C ASN A 93 -12.82 -6.55 -12.80
N ASP A 94 -11.89 -5.75 -12.24
CA ASP A 94 -10.52 -6.16 -11.95
C ASP A 94 -10.47 -7.23 -10.84
N LEU A 95 -11.29 -7.09 -9.80
CA LEU A 95 -11.42 -8.09 -8.74
C LEU A 95 -12.03 -9.39 -9.26
N ASP A 96 -13.08 -9.33 -10.08
CA ASP A 96 -13.71 -10.50 -10.71
C ASP A 96 -12.69 -11.21 -11.63
N LYS A 97 -11.88 -10.45 -12.37
CA LYS A 97 -10.80 -10.99 -13.20
C LYS A 97 -9.69 -11.65 -12.35
N LEU A 98 -9.27 -11.00 -11.27
CA LEU A 98 -8.29 -11.57 -10.35
C LEU A 98 -8.80 -12.90 -9.78
N LYS A 99 -10.06 -12.93 -9.32
CA LYS A 99 -10.71 -14.12 -8.82
C LYS A 99 -10.70 -15.23 -9.86
N SER A 100 -11.15 -14.95 -11.10
CA SER A 100 -11.15 -15.91 -12.20
C SER A 100 -9.75 -16.47 -12.51
N ILE A 101 -8.70 -15.64 -12.49
CA ILE A 101 -7.32 -16.10 -12.68
C ILE A 101 -6.90 -17.08 -11.57
N ILE A 102 -7.18 -16.73 -10.31
CA ILE A 102 -6.82 -17.57 -9.17
C ILE A 102 -7.58 -18.91 -9.23
N GLU A 103 -8.90 -18.89 -9.47
CA GLU A 103 -9.72 -20.10 -9.57
C GLU A 103 -9.25 -21.00 -10.72
N THR A 104 -9.09 -20.45 -11.92
CA THR A 104 -8.64 -21.23 -13.07
C THR A 104 -7.23 -21.82 -12.86
N GLN A 105 -6.28 -21.01 -12.40
CA GLN A 105 -4.90 -21.47 -12.32
C GLN A 105 -4.63 -22.36 -11.09
N VAL A 106 -5.20 -22.01 -9.94
CA VAL A 106 -4.88 -22.71 -8.69
C VAL A 106 -5.86 -23.86 -8.43
N HIS A 107 -7.18 -23.62 -8.58
CA HIS A 107 -8.20 -24.61 -8.29
C HIS A 107 -8.34 -25.64 -9.43
N ASP A 108 -8.61 -25.15 -10.66
CA ASP A 108 -9.00 -26.04 -11.77
C ASP A 108 -7.78 -26.73 -12.40
N MET A 109 -6.66 -26.00 -12.57
CA MET A 109 -5.45 -26.50 -13.21
C MET A 109 -4.42 -27.06 -12.22
N GLY A 110 -4.61 -26.89 -10.91
CA GLY A 110 -3.64 -27.33 -9.90
C GLY A 110 -2.28 -26.63 -10.00
N GLY A 111 -2.25 -25.43 -10.54
CA GLY A 111 -1.04 -24.66 -10.79
C GLY A 111 -0.78 -23.62 -9.71
N ARG A 112 0.08 -22.66 -10.04
CA ARG A 112 0.51 -21.59 -9.15
C ARG A 112 0.30 -20.23 -9.79
N VAL A 113 -0.02 -19.23 -8.95
CA VAL A 113 -0.05 -17.82 -9.35
C VAL A 113 1.00 -17.09 -8.52
N ILE A 114 1.99 -16.50 -9.19
CA ILE A 114 2.99 -15.64 -8.55
C ILE A 114 2.59 -14.19 -8.77
N VAL A 115 2.50 -13.43 -7.68
CA VAL A 115 2.14 -12.01 -7.68
C VAL A 115 3.35 -11.21 -7.23
N PRO A 116 4.16 -10.69 -8.17
CA PRO A 116 5.24 -9.77 -7.82
C PRO A 116 4.64 -8.45 -7.34
N THR A 117 5.12 -7.96 -6.21
CA THR A 117 4.60 -6.74 -5.60
C THR A 117 5.69 -5.99 -4.81
N PHE A 118 5.42 -4.74 -4.47
CA PHE A 118 6.24 -4.01 -3.51
C PHE A 118 5.92 -4.47 -2.08
N ALA A 119 6.96 -4.58 -1.26
CA ALA A 119 6.85 -5.02 0.13
C ALA A 119 5.96 -4.12 0.99
N GLN A 120 5.95 -2.81 0.69
CA GLN A 120 5.14 -1.82 1.38
C GLN A 120 3.88 -1.45 0.58
N SER A 121 2.74 -1.36 1.26
CA SER A 121 1.43 -0.94 0.77
C SER A 121 0.76 -1.92 -0.19
N ARG A 122 1.38 -2.24 -1.32
CA ARG A 122 0.78 -3.10 -2.36
C ARG A 122 0.56 -4.51 -1.88
N LEU A 123 1.56 -5.09 -1.21
CA LEU A 123 1.46 -6.43 -0.65
C LEU A 123 0.28 -6.53 0.35
N GLN A 124 0.22 -5.62 1.32
CA GLN A 124 -0.80 -5.65 2.37
C GLN A 124 -2.21 -5.45 1.80
N SER A 125 -2.36 -4.50 0.87
CA SER A 125 -3.64 -4.21 0.22
C SER A 125 -4.11 -5.38 -0.66
N LEU A 126 -3.22 -5.99 -1.45
CA LEU A 126 -3.57 -7.14 -2.30
C LEU A 126 -3.87 -8.39 -1.47
N ALA A 127 -3.11 -8.66 -0.41
CA ALA A 127 -3.39 -9.77 0.51
C ALA A 127 -4.77 -9.63 1.16
N LEU A 128 -5.14 -8.41 1.60
CA LEU A 128 -6.48 -8.13 2.13
C LEU A 128 -7.56 -8.33 1.06
N MET A 129 -7.33 -7.87 -0.17
CA MET A 129 -8.30 -8.04 -1.27
C MET A 129 -8.53 -9.53 -1.56
N VAL A 130 -7.48 -10.34 -1.63
CA VAL A 130 -7.60 -11.80 -1.84
C VAL A 130 -8.32 -12.44 -0.65
N TYR A 131 -7.99 -12.08 0.58
CA TYR A 131 -8.71 -12.54 1.75
C TYR A 131 -10.21 -12.24 1.67
N GLN A 132 -10.58 -11.01 1.35
CA GLN A 132 -11.98 -10.60 1.23
C GLN A 132 -12.74 -11.33 0.11
N LEU A 133 -12.05 -11.73 -0.98
CA LEU A 133 -12.65 -12.53 -2.05
C LEU A 133 -13.00 -13.95 -1.61
N TYR A 134 -12.23 -14.52 -0.68
CA TYR A 134 -12.32 -15.95 -0.34
C TYR A 134 -12.71 -16.26 1.10
N LYS A 135 -12.79 -15.27 2.02
CA LYS A 135 -13.03 -15.53 3.45
C LYS A 135 -14.31 -16.33 3.71
N ASP A 136 -15.37 -16.09 2.91
CA ASP A 136 -16.66 -16.76 3.03
C ASP A 136 -16.86 -17.86 1.97
N SER A 137 -15.82 -18.20 1.20
CA SER A 137 -15.91 -19.24 0.16
C SER A 137 -15.64 -20.63 0.75
N GLU A 138 -16.30 -21.66 0.19
CA GLU A 138 -16.05 -23.06 0.57
C GLU A 138 -14.62 -23.47 0.21
N TRP A 139 -14.15 -23.11 -0.98
CA TRP A 139 -12.77 -23.29 -1.38
C TRP A 139 -11.98 -22.00 -1.16
N LYS A 140 -10.77 -22.16 -0.67
CA LYS A 140 -9.81 -21.05 -0.44
C LYS A 140 -8.44 -21.44 -0.99
N PRO A 141 -7.79 -20.56 -1.75
CA PRO A 141 -6.40 -20.80 -2.17
C PRO A 141 -5.48 -20.79 -0.95
N LYS A 142 -4.43 -21.60 -0.96
CA LYS A 142 -3.30 -21.38 -0.06
C LYS A 142 -2.54 -20.14 -0.51
N VAL A 143 -2.30 -19.22 0.40
CA VAL A 143 -1.66 -17.93 0.11
C VAL A 143 -0.38 -17.82 0.90
N TYR A 144 0.74 -17.74 0.20
CA TYR A 144 2.07 -17.59 0.78
C TYR A 144 2.58 -16.16 0.62
N ILE A 145 3.18 -15.65 1.68
CA ILE A 145 3.92 -14.38 1.69
C ILE A 145 5.41 -14.74 1.76
N ASP A 146 6.04 -14.83 0.58
CA ASP A 146 7.44 -15.20 0.44
C ASP A 146 8.33 -13.96 0.26
N THR A 147 8.46 -13.21 1.35
CA THR A 147 9.26 -11.99 1.41
C THR A 147 9.53 -11.58 2.87
N PRO A 148 10.76 -11.74 3.39
CA PRO A 148 11.08 -11.36 4.78
C PRO A 148 10.81 -9.88 5.07
N LEU A 149 11.09 -8.98 4.11
CA LEU A 149 10.81 -7.55 4.25
C LEU A 149 9.30 -7.28 4.33
N GLY A 150 8.50 -7.92 3.47
CA GLY A 150 7.05 -7.78 3.47
C GLY A 150 6.43 -8.23 4.79
N ILE A 151 6.94 -9.32 5.37
CA ILE A 151 6.49 -9.83 6.69
C ILE A 151 6.75 -8.81 7.80
N LYS A 152 7.95 -8.22 7.84
CA LYS A 152 8.27 -7.16 8.81
C LYS A 152 7.33 -5.96 8.68
N ILE A 153 7.04 -5.55 7.45
CA ILE A 153 6.14 -4.42 7.18
C ILE A 153 4.70 -4.74 7.61
N PHE A 154 4.22 -5.98 7.53
CA PHE A 154 2.93 -6.35 8.11
C PHE A 154 2.86 -6.03 9.61
N ASN A 155 3.92 -6.33 10.37
CA ASN A 155 4.00 -6.00 11.79
C ASN A 155 3.99 -4.48 12.03
N ASP A 156 4.66 -3.69 11.19
CA ASP A 156 4.62 -2.24 11.26
C ASP A 156 3.20 -1.70 11.02
N TYR A 157 2.47 -2.27 10.06
CA TYR A 157 1.07 -1.92 9.81
C TYR A 157 0.18 -2.18 11.02
N VAL A 158 0.35 -3.32 11.70
CA VAL A 158 -0.39 -3.64 12.93
C VAL A 158 -0.17 -2.57 14.00
N ASN A 159 1.04 -2.03 14.10
CA ASN A 159 1.41 -1.04 15.11
C ASN A 159 0.98 0.39 14.75
N CYS A 160 0.92 0.73 13.46
CA CYS A 160 0.63 2.08 13.00
C CYS A 160 -0.83 2.32 12.68
N LEU A 161 -1.58 1.29 12.25
CA LEU A 161 -2.98 1.43 11.89
C LEU A 161 -3.89 1.58 13.10
N THR A 162 -4.98 2.33 12.93
CA THR A 162 -6.00 2.58 13.93
C THR A 162 -7.41 2.38 13.36
N GLY A 163 -8.42 2.35 14.22
CA GLY A 163 -9.83 2.28 13.83
C GLY A 163 -10.16 1.09 12.94
N LYS A 164 -10.88 1.33 11.85
CA LYS A 164 -11.38 0.27 10.95
C LYS A 164 -10.25 -0.49 10.25
N ASP A 165 -9.20 0.20 9.83
CA ASP A 165 -8.09 -0.42 9.13
C ASP A 165 -7.28 -1.34 10.06
N LYS A 166 -7.16 -0.98 11.34
CA LYS A 166 -6.60 -1.87 12.36
C LYS A 166 -7.40 -3.16 12.50
N LEU A 167 -8.73 -3.07 12.56
CA LEU A 167 -9.58 -4.25 12.65
C LEU A 167 -9.45 -5.17 11.43
N LEU A 168 -9.33 -4.60 10.23
CA LEU A 168 -9.17 -5.36 8.99
C LEU A 168 -7.82 -6.09 8.93
N ILE A 169 -6.73 -5.45 9.33
CA ILE A 169 -5.42 -6.10 9.32
C ILE A 169 -5.34 -7.19 10.39
N ASP A 170 -5.91 -6.95 11.56
CA ASP A 170 -5.98 -7.93 12.64
C ASP A 170 -6.83 -9.15 12.24
N GLU A 171 -8.00 -8.94 11.61
CA GLU A 171 -8.84 -10.03 11.07
C GLU A 171 -8.05 -10.86 10.05
N LEU A 172 -7.36 -10.22 9.10
CA LEU A 172 -6.55 -10.90 8.09
C LEU A 172 -5.47 -11.77 8.75
N LEU A 173 -4.68 -11.20 9.67
CA LEU A 173 -3.54 -11.90 10.28
C LEU A 173 -3.97 -13.05 11.22
N HIS A 174 -5.09 -12.89 11.94
CA HIS A 174 -5.60 -13.93 12.83
C HIS A 174 -6.45 -14.99 12.12
N SER A 175 -6.80 -14.80 10.85
CA SER A 175 -7.65 -15.73 10.10
C SER A 175 -6.97 -17.06 9.74
N GLY A 176 -5.63 -17.13 9.81
CA GLY A 176 -4.86 -18.27 9.31
C GLY A 176 -4.85 -18.38 7.77
N PHE A 177 -5.32 -17.35 7.07
CA PHE A 177 -5.40 -17.34 5.60
C PHE A 177 -4.03 -17.16 4.93
N LEU A 178 -3.11 -16.41 5.57
CA LEU A 178 -1.77 -16.14 5.07
C LEU A 178 -0.76 -17.10 5.73
N HIS A 179 0.11 -17.66 4.91
CA HIS A 179 1.27 -18.45 5.34
C HIS A 179 2.53 -17.62 5.12
N PHE A 180 3.18 -17.21 6.19
CA PHE A 180 4.42 -16.45 6.13
C PHE A 180 5.60 -17.38 5.95
N VAL A 181 6.43 -17.11 4.95
CA VAL A 181 7.67 -17.83 4.65
C VAL A 181 8.82 -16.97 5.18
N GLU A 182 9.32 -17.31 6.36
CA GLU A 182 10.32 -16.50 7.07
C GLU A 182 11.75 -16.91 6.73
N GLU A 183 11.96 -18.20 6.48
CA GLU A 183 13.28 -18.77 6.28
C GLU A 183 13.53 -19.16 4.82
N ALA A 184 14.78 -18.99 4.36
CA ALA A 184 15.16 -19.36 2.99
C ALA A 184 14.93 -20.87 2.69
N THR A 185 15.05 -21.73 3.68
CA THR A 185 14.78 -23.17 3.56
C THR A 185 13.31 -23.46 3.28
N GLU A 186 12.40 -22.68 3.86
CA GLU A 186 10.95 -22.78 3.62
C GLU A 186 10.60 -22.31 2.21
N SER A 187 11.22 -21.22 1.73
CA SER A 187 11.07 -20.74 0.35
C SER A 187 11.52 -21.78 -0.67
N ILE A 188 12.68 -22.41 -0.45
CA ILE A 188 13.20 -23.52 -1.30
C ILE A 188 12.20 -24.70 -1.28
N ALA A 189 11.70 -25.08 -0.11
CA ALA A 189 10.73 -26.16 0.04
C ALA A 189 9.41 -25.83 -0.67
N LEU A 190 8.93 -24.59 -0.56
CA LEU A 190 7.74 -24.11 -1.27
C LEU A 190 7.93 -24.22 -2.78
N VAL A 191 9.07 -23.79 -3.32
CA VAL A 191 9.36 -23.91 -4.76
C VAL A 191 9.39 -25.38 -5.19
N ALA A 192 9.97 -26.27 -4.41
CA ALA A 192 10.10 -27.69 -4.72
C ALA A 192 8.79 -28.49 -4.57
N SER A 193 7.84 -28.02 -3.75
CA SER A 193 6.62 -28.77 -3.40
C SER A 193 5.63 -28.97 -4.55
N HIS A 194 5.66 -28.10 -5.57
CA HIS A 194 4.65 -28.05 -6.65
C HIS A 194 3.20 -27.90 -6.16
N GLU A 195 2.99 -27.50 -4.92
CA GLU A 195 1.66 -27.29 -4.35
C GLU A 195 0.90 -26.18 -5.05
N PRO A 196 -0.39 -26.40 -5.43
CA PRO A 196 -1.24 -25.34 -5.99
C PRO A 196 -1.43 -24.20 -4.99
N CYS A 197 -1.01 -22.98 -5.33
CA CYS A 197 -1.05 -21.85 -4.40
C CYS A 197 -0.92 -20.49 -5.09
N LEU A 198 -1.19 -19.44 -4.30
CA LEU A 198 -0.89 -18.06 -4.63
C LEU A 198 0.34 -17.63 -3.83
N ILE A 199 1.32 -17.05 -4.47
CA ILE A 199 2.57 -16.60 -3.83
C ILE A 199 2.75 -15.11 -4.08
N PHE A 200 2.78 -14.33 -3.00
CA PHE A 200 3.24 -12.95 -3.04
C PHE A 200 4.75 -12.92 -2.82
N SER A 201 5.47 -12.33 -3.76
CA SER A 201 6.93 -12.17 -3.69
C SER A 201 7.32 -10.73 -4.01
N THR A 202 8.41 -10.26 -3.41
CA THR A 202 8.96 -8.93 -3.69
C THR A 202 10.33 -9.08 -4.34
N SER A 203 10.67 -8.15 -5.23
CA SER A 203 12.05 -8.02 -5.70
C SER A 203 12.92 -7.61 -4.52
N GLY A 204 13.70 -8.53 -4.05
CA GLY A 204 14.61 -8.62 -2.93
C GLY A 204 15.07 -7.43 -2.18
#